data_3c412cb05acd444348fa11becb39a998
#
_entry.id   3c412cb05acd444348fa11becb39a998
#
_cell.length_a   1.000
_cell.length_b   1.000
_cell.length_c   1.000
_cell.angle_alpha   90.00
_cell.angle_beta   90.00
_cell.angle_gamma   90.00
#
_symmetry.space_group_name_H-M   'P 1'
#
loop_
_entity.id
_entity.type
_entity.pdbx_description
1 polymer ?
#
loop_
_entity_poly.entity_id
_entity_poly.type
_entity_poly.pdbx_seq_one_letter_code
_entity_poly.pdbx_strand_id
1 'polypeptide(L)'
;MRVLIAEDERRVADAIARGLRREGLAVDVARDGDSALHRARVVSYDVVVLDRDLPELHGDDVCRTLSVEQPATKVLMLTGSDALEDVVEGLALGADDYLGKPFRFAELVARVRALGRRAGEARPPVLEWGDVVLDPARREATRAGRPLDLVPKELAVLEQLMAARGAAVSTERLLAGAWDENADPFTNAVRQT
;
A
#
# COMPACT_ATOMS: atom_id res chain seq x y z
N MET A 1 4.48 -3.57 -2.73
CA MET A 1 3.87 -2.72 -1.69
C MET A 1 2.52 -3.30 -1.31
N ARG A 2 2.31 -3.56 -0.02
CA ARG A 2 1.08 -4.14 0.52
C ARG A 2 0.27 -3.12 1.28
N VAL A 3 -1.02 -3.03 1.00
CA VAL A 3 -1.94 -2.02 1.54
C VAL A 3 -3.09 -2.72 2.26
N LEU A 4 -3.41 -2.28 3.47
CA LEU A 4 -4.64 -2.62 4.15
C LEU A 4 -5.64 -1.48 3.94
N ILE A 5 -6.88 -1.82 3.59
CA ILE A 5 -8.01 -0.88 3.57
C ILE A 5 -8.90 -1.24 4.75
N ALA A 6 -9.14 -0.28 5.63
CA ALA A 6 -10.11 -0.37 6.71
C ALA A 6 -11.26 0.60 6.39
N GLU A 7 -12.39 0.07 5.92
CA GLU A 7 -13.57 0.81 5.45
C GLU A 7 -14.78 -0.10 5.57
N ASP A 8 -15.82 0.33 6.29
CA ASP A 8 -17.02 -0.45 6.58
C ASP A 8 -17.99 -0.47 5.39
N GLU A 9 -18.07 0.63 4.62
CA GLU A 9 -18.92 0.67 3.45
C GLU A 9 -18.35 -0.22 2.34
N ARG A 10 -19.00 -1.39 2.15
CA ARG A 10 -18.56 -2.42 1.22
C ARG A 10 -18.28 -1.90 -0.19
N ARG A 11 -19.15 -1.00 -0.70
CA ARG A 11 -19.01 -0.48 -2.07
C ARG A 11 -17.76 0.38 -2.21
N VAL A 12 -17.47 1.21 -1.22
CA VAL A 12 -16.29 2.09 -1.18
C VAL A 12 -15.02 1.25 -1.06
N ALA A 13 -14.96 0.36 -0.07
CA ALA A 13 -13.81 -0.50 0.12
C ALA A 13 -13.51 -1.38 -1.10
N ASP A 14 -14.53 -2.00 -1.71
CA ASP A 14 -14.36 -2.83 -2.91
C ASP A 14 -13.91 -1.99 -4.12
N ALA A 15 -14.38 -0.75 -4.25
CA ALA A 15 -13.95 0.16 -5.32
C ALA A 15 -12.48 0.56 -5.15
N ILE A 16 -12.08 0.96 -3.93
CA ILE A 16 -10.70 1.30 -3.60
C ILE A 16 -9.80 0.07 -3.84
N ALA A 17 -10.18 -1.09 -3.31
CA ALA A 17 -9.38 -2.32 -3.43
C ALA A 17 -9.17 -2.73 -4.90
N ARG A 18 -10.24 -2.76 -5.70
CA ARG A 18 -10.12 -3.08 -7.14
C ARG A 18 -9.23 -2.07 -7.86
N GLY A 19 -9.35 -0.80 -7.53
CA GLY A 19 -8.54 0.24 -8.13
C GLY A 19 -7.05 0.06 -7.79
N LEU A 20 -6.71 -0.09 -6.51
CA LEU A 20 -5.33 -0.27 -6.06
C LEU A 20 -4.69 -1.57 -6.58
N ARG A 21 -5.48 -2.67 -6.70
CA ARG A 21 -5.00 -3.91 -7.32
C ARG A 21 -4.67 -3.74 -8.81
N ARG A 22 -5.46 -2.96 -9.55
CA ARG A 22 -5.14 -2.60 -10.95
C ARG A 22 -3.86 -1.79 -11.06
N GLU A 23 -3.54 -1.05 -10.01
CA GLU A 23 -2.29 -0.31 -9.87
C GLU A 23 -1.09 -1.21 -9.46
N GLY A 24 -1.26 -2.52 -9.39
CA GLY A 24 -0.22 -3.51 -9.05
C GLY A 24 0.09 -3.62 -7.57
N LEU A 25 -0.79 -3.09 -6.68
CA LEU A 25 -0.61 -3.20 -5.24
C LEU A 25 -1.24 -4.49 -4.71
N ALA A 26 -0.64 -5.08 -3.69
CA ALA A 26 -1.27 -6.13 -2.89
C ALA A 26 -2.23 -5.46 -1.89
N VAL A 27 -3.51 -5.88 -1.88
CA VAL A 27 -4.54 -5.18 -1.11
C VAL A 27 -5.41 -6.14 -0.34
N ASP A 28 -5.41 -5.99 0.98
CA ASP A 28 -6.32 -6.66 1.90
C ASP A 28 -7.38 -5.66 2.40
N VAL A 29 -8.51 -6.18 2.90
CA VAL A 29 -9.64 -5.34 3.34
C VAL A 29 -10.12 -5.79 4.72
N ALA A 30 -10.25 -4.86 5.65
CA ALA A 30 -10.96 -4.98 6.92
C ALA A 30 -12.24 -4.15 6.88
N ARG A 31 -13.26 -4.52 7.64
CA ARG A 31 -14.57 -3.87 7.64
C ARG A 31 -14.88 -3.13 8.94
N ASP A 32 -14.00 -3.25 9.90
CA ASP A 32 -14.08 -2.65 11.23
C ASP A 32 -12.68 -2.44 11.79
N GLY A 33 -12.58 -1.65 12.86
CA GLY A 33 -11.30 -1.30 13.46
C GLY A 33 -10.59 -2.47 14.13
N ASP A 34 -11.32 -3.38 14.77
CA ASP A 34 -10.73 -4.56 15.42
C ASP A 34 -10.12 -5.53 14.40
N SER A 35 -10.84 -5.80 13.32
CA SER A 35 -10.32 -6.58 12.19
C SER A 35 -9.10 -5.94 11.55
N ALA A 36 -9.07 -4.60 11.45
CA ALA A 36 -7.93 -3.87 10.92
C ALA A 36 -6.68 -4.06 11.79
N LEU A 37 -6.80 -3.88 13.10
CA LEU A 37 -5.70 -4.11 14.05
C LEU A 37 -5.25 -5.56 14.07
N HIS A 38 -6.20 -6.50 14.10
CA HIS A 38 -5.86 -7.93 14.07
C HIS A 38 -5.02 -8.27 12.84
N ARG A 39 -5.45 -7.82 11.64
CA ARG A 39 -4.69 -8.03 10.40
C ARG A 39 -3.32 -7.38 10.43
N ALA A 40 -3.23 -6.14 10.90
CA ALA A 40 -1.97 -5.42 10.98
C ALA A 40 -0.95 -6.09 11.93
N ARG A 41 -1.40 -6.78 12.97
CA ARG A 41 -0.54 -7.54 13.88
C ARG A 41 0.00 -8.84 13.28
N VAL A 42 -0.75 -9.45 12.36
CA VAL A 42 -0.37 -10.73 11.72
C VAL A 42 0.40 -10.51 10.42
N VAL A 43 0.08 -9.43 9.70
CA VAL A 43 0.64 -9.12 8.38
C VAL A 43 1.27 -7.74 8.40
N SER A 44 2.50 -7.63 7.90
CA SER A 44 3.16 -6.33 7.73
C SER A 44 2.58 -5.62 6.51
N TYR A 45 2.05 -4.41 6.73
CA TYR A 45 1.58 -3.52 5.67
C TYR A 45 2.51 -2.32 5.52
N ASP A 46 2.72 -1.90 4.29
CA ASP A 46 3.45 -0.66 4.00
C ASP A 46 2.56 0.56 4.30
N VAL A 47 1.26 0.47 3.95
CA VAL A 47 0.28 1.55 4.14
C VAL A 47 -1.05 0.97 4.62
N VAL A 48 -1.68 1.65 5.57
CA VAL A 48 -3.08 1.44 5.95
C VAL A 48 -3.88 2.65 5.47
N VAL A 49 -4.88 2.40 4.62
CA VAL A 49 -5.92 3.39 4.26
C VAL A 49 -7.06 3.17 5.24
N LEU A 50 -7.29 4.12 6.11
CA LEU A 50 -8.10 3.96 7.31
C LEU A 50 -9.27 4.95 7.31
N ASP A 51 -10.48 4.45 7.26
CA ASP A 51 -11.64 5.30 7.52
C ASP A 51 -11.68 5.70 8.98
N ARG A 52 -11.99 6.97 9.24
CA ARG A 52 -12.11 7.49 10.58
C ARG A 52 -13.34 6.92 11.30
N ASP A 53 -14.47 6.82 10.60
CA ASP A 53 -15.77 6.45 11.16
C ASP A 53 -16.04 4.94 11.06
N LEU A 54 -15.10 4.12 11.55
CA LEU A 54 -15.25 2.66 11.58
C LEU A 54 -16.14 2.20 12.75
N PRO A 55 -16.91 1.12 12.55
CA PRO A 55 -17.61 0.45 13.63
C PRO A 55 -16.65 -0.33 14.53
N GLU A 56 -17.14 -0.73 15.70
CA GLU A 56 -16.45 -1.45 16.79
C GLU A 56 -15.33 -0.62 17.42
N LEU A 57 -14.28 -0.32 16.68
CA LEU A 57 -13.17 0.51 17.12
C LEU A 57 -12.97 1.68 16.14
N HIS A 58 -13.07 2.90 16.67
CA HIS A 58 -12.94 4.14 15.89
C HIS A 58 -11.56 4.24 15.22
N GLY A 59 -11.52 4.80 14.00
CA GLY A 59 -10.28 4.93 13.23
C GLY A 59 -9.17 5.67 13.96
N ASP A 60 -9.49 6.67 14.79
CA ASP A 60 -8.52 7.41 15.58
C ASP A 60 -7.79 6.49 16.59
N ASP A 61 -8.50 5.53 17.21
CA ASP A 61 -7.91 4.57 18.14
C ASP A 61 -7.08 3.51 17.42
N VAL A 62 -7.54 3.07 16.23
CA VAL A 62 -6.75 2.21 15.34
C VAL A 62 -5.45 2.90 14.95
N CYS A 63 -5.52 4.16 14.52
CA CYS A 63 -4.37 4.96 14.12
C CYS A 63 -3.36 5.11 15.26
N ARG A 64 -3.83 5.49 16.46
CA ARG A 64 -3.00 5.63 17.66
C ARG A 64 -2.31 4.31 18.01
N THR A 65 -3.03 3.20 17.94
CA THR A 65 -2.48 1.88 18.23
C THR A 65 -1.42 1.49 17.20
N LEU A 66 -1.68 1.68 15.91
CA LEU A 66 -0.73 1.38 14.83
C LEU A 66 0.53 2.22 14.93
N SER A 67 0.43 3.50 15.27
CA SER A 67 1.59 4.38 15.40
C SER A 67 2.58 3.92 16.48
N VAL A 68 2.08 3.26 17.52
CA VAL A 68 2.89 2.71 18.62
C VAL A 68 3.38 1.30 18.32
N GLU A 69 2.49 0.40 17.89
CA GLU A 69 2.81 -1.01 17.71
C GLU A 69 3.57 -1.27 16.39
N GLN A 70 3.33 -0.44 15.36
CA GLN A 70 3.86 -0.65 14.01
C GLN A 70 4.34 0.66 13.35
N PRO A 71 5.35 1.33 13.89
CA PRO A 71 5.79 2.66 13.43
C PRO A 71 6.31 2.69 11.98
N ALA A 72 6.63 1.53 11.41
CA ALA A 72 7.02 1.40 10.01
C ALA A 72 5.82 1.48 9.06
N THR A 73 4.62 1.08 9.50
CA THR A 73 3.39 1.13 8.72
C THR A 73 2.89 2.57 8.64
N LYS A 74 2.63 3.07 7.45
CA LYS A 74 2.13 4.42 7.22
C LYS A 74 0.61 4.46 7.20
N VAL A 75 0.01 5.44 7.83
CA VAL A 75 -1.45 5.59 7.92
C VAL A 75 -1.92 6.78 7.09
N LEU A 76 -2.78 6.49 6.09
CA LEU A 76 -3.58 7.47 5.37
C LEU A 76 -5.00 7.46 5.92
N MET A 77 -5.37 8.49 6.66
CA MET A 77 -6.71 8.63 7.21
C MET A 77 -7.67 9.16 6.14
N LEU A 78 -8.84 8.51 5.98
CA LEU A 78 -9.96 9.03 5.21
C LEU A 78 -10.93 9.73 6.16
N THR A 79 -11.32 10.98 5.85
CA THR A 79 -12.17 11.79 6.72
C THR A 79 -13.35 12.40 5.96
N GLY A 80 -14.44 12.71 6.65
CA GLY A 80 -15.55 13.51 6.10
C GLY A 80 -15.13 14.95 5.79
N SER A 81 -15.88 15.66 4.95
CA SER A 81 -15.50 16.94 4.32
C SER A 81 -15.36 18.16 5.25
N ASP A 82 -15.74 18.08 6.52
CA ASP A 82 -15.79 19.25 7.42
C ASP A 82 -14.56 19.38 8.34
N ALA A 83 -13.49 18.64 8.06
CA ALA A 83 -12.45 18.30 9.00
C ALA A 83 -11.12 19.09 8.84
N LEU A 84 -11.12 20.38 8.54
CA LEU A 84 -9.88 21.17 8.71
C LEU A 84 -9.46 21.28 10.19
N GLU A 85 -10.40 21.33 11.11
CA GLU A 85 -10.14 21.25 12.55
C GLU A 85 -9.71 19.84 12.95
N ASP A 86 -10.31 18.80 12.39
CA ASP A 86 -9.98 17.39 12.57
C ASP A 86 -8.57 17.02 12.06
N VAL A 87 -8.07 17.65 11.01
CA VAL A 87 -6.72 17.42 10.48
C VAL A 87 -5.64 17.83 11.49
N VAL A 88 -5.85 18.91 12.23
CA VAL A 88 -4.89 19.37 13.25
C VAL A 88 -4.89 18.43 14.46
N GLU A 89 -6.06 17.98 14.92
CA GLU A 89 -6.18 16.99 16.00
C GLU A 89 -5.65 15.62 15.55
N GLY A 90 -5.96 15.22 14.34
CA GLY A 90 -5.58 13.91 13.79
C GLY A 90 -4.07 13.77 13.51
N LEU A 91 -3.36 14.83 13.12
CA LEU A 91 -1.89 14.80 13.03
C LEU A 91 -1.25 14.53 14.40
N ALA A 92 -1.90 14.94 15.49
CA ALA A 92 -1.49 14.59 16.85
C ALA A 92 -1.76 13.11 17.20
N LEU A 93 -2.61 12.41 16.43
CA LEU A 93 -2.96 10.99 16.63
C LEU A 93 -1.99 10.01 15.97
N GLY A 94 -1.03 10.52 15.17
CA GLY A 94 0.01 9.69 14.54
C GLY A 94 -0.29 9.26 13.11
N ALA A 95 -1.31 9.81 12.44
CA ALA A 95 -1.50 9.61 11.02
C ALA A 95 -0.41 10.33 10.19
N ASP A 96 0.02 9.69 9.10
CA ASP A 96 1.08 10.22 8.24
C ASP A 96 0.54 11.15 7.14
N ASP A 97 -0.75 11.01 6.77
CA ASP A 97 -1.45 11.88 5.80
C ASP A 97 -2.97 11.74 5.95
N TYR A 98 -3.72 12.71 5.38
CA TYR A 98 -5.18 12.77 5.40
C TYR A 98 -5.74 12.97 4.00
N LEU A 99 -6.92 12.39 3.74
CA LEU A 99 -7.64 12.56 2.49
C LEU A 99 -9.14 12.72 2.78
N GLY A 100 -9.67 13.91 2.45
CA GLY A 100 -11.09 14.24 2.65
C GLY A 100 -12.00 13.49 1.66
N LYS A 101 -13.11 12.96 2.14
CA LYS A 101 -14.21 12.42 1.32
C LYS A 101 -15.13 13.57 0.88
N PRO A 102 -15.55 13.68 -0.40
CA PRO A 102 -15.23 12.78 -1.51
C PRO A 102 -13.85 13.09 -2.15
N PHE A 103 -13.11 12.07 -2.48
CA PHE A 103 -11.78 12.19 -3.10
C PHE A 103 -11.74 11.65 -4.53
N ARG A 104 -10.72 12.09 -5.27
CA ARG A 104 -10.42 11.50 -6.58
C ARG A 104 -9.54 10.27 -6.40
N PHE A 105 -9.86 9.17 -7.09
CA PHE A 105 -9.09 7.94 -6.99
C PHE A 105 -7.59 8.14 -7.33
N ALA A 106 -7.27 8.95 -8.33
CA ALA A 106 -5.88 9.28 -8.67
C ALA A 106 -5.11 9.95 -7.52
N GLU A 107 -5.78 10.77 -6.70
CA GLU A 107 -5.20 11.39 -5.51
C GLU A 107 -4.91 10.35 -4.43
N LEU A 108 -5.86 9.46 -4.15
CA LEU A 108 -5.65 8.34 -3.23
C LEU A 108 -4.41 7.52 -3.63
N VAL A 109 -4.31 7.12 -4.91
CA VAL A 109 -3.16 6.35 -5.42
C VAL A 109 -1.86 7.11 -5.21
N ALA A 110 -1.83 8.41 -5.54
CA ALA A 110 -0.62 9.22 -5.40
C ALA A 110 -0.15 9.30 -3.94
N ARG A 111 -1.08 9.49 -2.99
CA ARG A 111 -0.79 9.57 -1.55
C ARG A 111 -0.33 8.22 -1.01
N VAL A 112 -1.03 7.13 -1.31
CA VAL A 112 -0.66 5.76 -0.92
C VAL A 112 0.77 5.44 -1.39
N ARG A 113 1.12 5.77 -2.63
CA ARG A 113 2.46 5.56 -3.15
C ARG A 113 3.51 6.45 -2.47
N ALA A 114 3.16 7.70 -2.18
CA ALA A 114 4.06 8.62 -1.47
C ALA A 114 4.38 8.10 -0.06
N LEU A 115 3.37 7.61 0.66
CA LEU A 115 3.52 7.01 1.98
C LEU A 115 4.32 5.71 1.93
N GLY A 116 4.02 4.81 1.00
CA GLY A 116 4.73 3.55 0.84
C GLY A 116 6.22 3.71 0.55
N ARG A 117 6.64 4.80 -0.11
CA ARG A 117 8.06 5.13 -0.25
C ARG A 117 8.70 5.53 1.08
N ARG A 118 7.94 6.07 2.02
CA ARG A 118 8.43 6.48 3.36
C ARG A 118 8.43 5.33 4.37
N ALA A 119 7.65 4.27 4.11
CA ALA A 119 7.54 3.09 4.97
C ALA A 119 8.79 2.19 4.91
N GLY A 120 9.58 2.25 3.82
CA GLY A 120 10.81 1.47 3.65
C GLY A 120 12.08 2.27 3.91
N GLU A 121 13.22 1.56 3.94
CA GLU A 121 14.53 2.24 3.85
C GLU A 121 14.52 3.20 2.65
N ALA A 122 15.16 4.36 2.78
CA ALA A 122 15.26 5.37 1.73
C ALA A 122 15.81 4.73 0.44
N ARG A 123 14.90 4.29 -0.43
CA ARG A 123 15.27 3.73 -1.73
C ARG A 123 15.53 4.88 -2.69
N PRO A 124 16.52 4.76 -3.56
CA PRO A 124 16.71 5.75 -4.61
C PRO A 124 15.41 5.87 -5.42
N PRO A 125 15.06 7.08 -5.87
CA PRO A 125 13.84 7.33 -6.64
C PRO A 125 13.77 6.51 -7.93
N VAL A 126 14.93 6.12 -8.44
CA VAL A 126 15.11 5.24 -9.61
C VAL A 126 16.00 4.08 -9.20
N LEU A 127 15.59 2.86 -9.55
CA LEU A 127 16.36 1.65 -9.31
C LEU A 127 17.15 1.31 -10.57
N GLU A 128 18.43 0.97 -10.40
CA GLU A 128 19.31 0.59 -11.50
C GLU A 128 20.00 -0.73 -11.18
N TRP A 129 19.99 -1.65 -12.15
CA TRP A 129 20.69 -2.93 -12.06
C TRP A 129 21.15 -3.37 -13.45
N GLY A 130 22.46 -3.35 -13.70
CA GLY A 130 23.04 -3.61 -15.01
C GLY A 130 22.54 -2.61 -16.03
N ASP A 131 21.90 -3.10 -17.09
CA ASP A 131 21.29 -2.29 -18.16
C ASP A 131 19.79 -2.00 -17.94
N VAL A 132 19.23 -2.42 -16.78
CA VAL A 132 17.82 -2.20 -16.42
C VAL A 132 17.70 -1.00 -15.51
N VAL A 133 16.80 -0.10 -15.88
CA VAL A 133 16.42 1.10 -15.09
C VAL A 133 14.92 1.05 -14.83
N LEU A 134 14.51 1.24 -13.56
CA LEU A 134 13.11 1.27 -13.17
C LEU A 134 12.83 2.56 -12.39
N ASP A 135 11.85 3.33 -12.84
CA ASP A 135 11.24 4.45 -12.12
C ASP A 135 9.88 4.01 -11.55
N PRO A 136 9.80 3.67 -10.25
CA PRO A 136 8.55 3.24 -9.63
C PRO A 136 7.48 4.35 -9.59
N ALA A 137 7.90 5.63 -9.57
CA ALA A 137 6.97 6.76 -9.52
C ALA A 137 6.26 6.97 -10.86
N ARG A 138 7.01 6.85 -11.96
CA ARG A 138 6.48 6.93 -13.32
C ARG A 138 5.89 5.62 -13.81
N ARG A 139 6.22 4.51 -13.14
CA ARG A 139 5.88 3.14 -13.57
C ARG A 139 6.48 2.78 -14.93
N GLU A 140 7.69 3.22 -15.13
CA GLU A 140 8.42 2.98 -16.34
C GLU A 140 9.65 2.13 -16.06
N ALA A 141 9.89 1.14 -16.91
CA ALA A 141 11.12 0.37 -16.89
C ALA A 141 11.74 0.38 -18.28
N THR A 142 13.06 0.44 -18.32
CA THR A 142 13.81 0.34 -19.56
C THR A 142 14.93 -0.67 -19.41
N ARG A 143 15.36 -1.28 -20.53
CA ARG A 143 16.56 -2.08 -20.64
C ARG A 143 17.42 -1.57 -21.77
N ALA A 144 18.67 -1.22 -21.48
CA ALA A 144 19.58 -0.57 -22.43
C ALA A 144 18.92 0.64 -23.13
N GLY A 145 18.15 1.44 -22.38
CA GLY A 145 17.42 2.62 -22.86
C GLY A 145 16.14 2.32 -23.67
N ARG A 146 15.78 1.04 -23.88
CA ARG A 146 14.54 0.65 -24.58
C ARG A 146 13.43 0.40 -23.57
N PRO A 147 12.23 1.00 -23.74
CA PRO A 147 11.10 0.74 -22.85
C PRO A 147 10.75 -0.75 -22.77
N LEU A 148 10.41 -1.19 -21.56
CA LEU A 148 9.82 -2.50 -21.30
C LEU A 148 8.32 -2.32 -21.11
N ASP A 149 7.53 -3.04 -21.91
CA ASP A 149 6.05 -3.05 -21.81
C ASP A 149 5.61 -4.08 -20.76
N LEU A 150 5.67 -3.67 -19.49
CA LEU A 150 5.35 -4.53 -18.35
C LEU A 150 3.95 -4.22 -17.82
N VAL A 151 3.18 -5.27 -17.57
CA VAL A 151 1.91 -5.10 -16.83
C VAL A 151 2.18 -4.73 -15.36
N PRO A 152 1.20 -4.14 -14.65
CA PRO A 152 1.39 -3.64 -13.29
C PRO A 152 2.01 -4.62 -12.30
N LYS A 153 1.66 -5.91 -12.39
CA LYS A 153 2.23 -6.96 -11.52
C LYS A 153 3.67 -7.30 -11.84
N GLU A 154 4.01 -7.37 -13.12
CA GLU A 154 5.39 -7.59 -13.57
C GLU A 154 6.29 -6.47 -13.10
N LEU A 155 5.82 -5.22 -13.20
CA LEU A 155 6.54 -4.06 -12.69
C LEU A 155 6.76 -4.14 -11.17
N ALA A 156 5.73 -4.58 -10.40
CA ALA A 156 5.83 -4.76 -8.96
C ALA A 156 6.82 -5.87 -8.57
N VAL A 157 6.88 -6.96 -9.33
CA VAL A 157 7.87 -8.03 -9.15
C VAL A 157 9.27 -7.53 -9.48
N LEU A 158 9.43 -6.84 -10.63
CA LEU A 158 10.72 -6.27 -11.03
C LEU A 158 11.25 -5.30 -9.96
N GLU A 159 10.38 -4.45 -9.40
CA GLU A 159 10.75 -3.52 -8.31
C GLU A 159 11.31 -4.28 -7.10
N GLN A 160 10.67 -5.38 -6.68
CA GLN A 160 11.14 -6.18 -5.55
C GLN A 160 12.48 -6.85 -5.83
N LEU A 161 12.66 -7.39 -7.04
CA LEU A 161 13.90 -8.04 -7.45
C LEU A 161 15.05 -7.03 -7.53
N MET A 162 14.83 -5.86 -8.12
CA MET A 162 15.84 -4.81 -8.21
C MET A 162 16.19 -4.24 -6.83
N ALA A 163 15.19 -4.09 -5.94
CA ALA A 163 15.42 -3.65 -4.55
C ALA A 163 16.25 -4.64 -3.75
N ALA A 164 16.20 -5.92 -4.08
CA ALA A 164 17.00 -6.96 -3.44
C ALA A 164 18.49 -6.95 -3.85
N ARG A 165 18.87 -6.17 -4.87
CA ARG A 165 20.26 -5.96 -5.33
C ARG A 165 21.03 -7.26 -5.50
N GLY A 166 20.43 -8.25 -6.16
CA GLY A 166 21.07 -9.56 -6.43
C GLY A 166 20.92 -10.58 -5.29
N ALA A 167 20.34 -10.22 -4.16
CA ALA A 167 19.97 -11.20 -3.15
C ALA A 167 18.78 -12.04 -3.65
N ALA A 168 18.72 -13.32 -3.24
CA ALA A 168 17.58 -14.17 -3.55
C ALA A 168 16.32 -13.63 -2.86
N VAL A 169 15.21 -13.57 -3.61
CA VAL A 169 13.91 -13.19 -3.10
C VAL A 169 13.04 -14.44 -3.10
N SER A 170 12.48 -14.80 -1.94
CA SER A 170 11.62 -15.97 -1.85
C SER A 170 10.28 -15.74 -2.56
N THR A 171 9.65 -16.84 -2.99
CA THR A 171 8.32 -16.80 -3.61
C THR A 171 7.29 -16.15 -2.69
N GLU A 172 7.35 -16.46 -1.39
CA GLU A 172 6.46 -15.90 -0.37
C GLU A 172 6.62 -14.37 -0.27
N ARG A 173 7.85 -13.87 -0.37
CA ARG A 173 8.12 -12.42 -0.35
C ARG A 173 7.58 -11.74 -1.61
N LEU A 174 7.73 -12.35 -2.78
CA LEU A 174 7.16 -11.85 -4.02
C LEU A 174 5.63 -11.83 -3.96
N LEU A 175 5.02 -12.91 -3.47
CA LEU A 175 3.57 -13.00 -3.27
C LEU A 175 3.09 -11.94 -2.28
N ALA A 176 3.73 -11.78 -1.14
CA ALA A 176 3.35 -10.79 -0.14
C ALA A 176 3.41 -9.35 -0.66
N GLY A 177 4.29 -9.04 -1.59
CA GLY A 177 4.49 -7.67 -2.11
C GLY A 177 3.72 -7.34 -3.39
N ALA A 178 3.27 -8.36 -4.16
CA ALA A 178 2.57 -8.15 -5.44
C ALA A 178 1.18 -8.79 -5.50
N TRP A 179 0.83 -9.67 -4.56
CA TRP A 179 -0.48 -10.33 -4.46
C TRP A 179 -1.07 -10.15 -3.06
N ASP A 180 -2.40 -10.19 -2.97
CA ASP A 180 -3.15 -10.12 -1.71
C ASP A 180 -3.24 -11.49 -1.00
N GLU A 181 -3.91 -11.51 0.16
CA GLU A 181 -4.12 -12.72 0.98
C GLU A 181 -4.86 -13.87 0.25
N ASN A 182 -5.58 -13.57 -0.82
CA ASN A 182 -6.31 -14.57 -1.60
C ASN A 182 -5.44 -15.24 -2.67
N ALA A 183 -4.17 -14.83 -2.80
CA ALA A 183 -3.26 -15.47 -3.72
C ALA A 183 -2.84 -16.84 -3.16
N ASP A 184 -3.15 -17.91 -3.89
CA ASP A 184 -2.71 -19.25 -3.55
C ASP A 184 -1.19 -19.37 -3.75
N PRO A 185 -0.40 -19.59 -2.67
CA PRO A 185 1.05 -19.71 -2.77
C PRO A 185 1.53 -20.93 -3.57
N PHE A 186 0.64 -21.88 -3.82
CA PHE A 186 0.92 -23.08 -4.61
C PHE A 186 0.63 -22.90 -6.11
N THR A 187 0.09 -21.75 -6.52
CA THR A 187 -0.09 -21.45 -7.95
C THR A 187 1.22 -21.13 -8.63
N ASN A 188 1.29 -21.38 -9.94
CA ASN A 188 2.43 -20.95 -10.77
C ASN A 188 2.42 -19.45 -11.08
N ALA A 189 1.63 -18.64 -10.35
CA ALA A 189 1.46 -17.23 -10.64
C ALA A 189 2.79 -16.45 -10.70
N VAL A 190 3.70 -16.70 -9.73
CA VAL A 190 5.04 -16.06 -9.70
C VAL A 190 5.93 -16.55 -10.85
N ARG A 191 5.76 -17.79 -11.32
CA ARG A 191 6.58 -18.35 -12.42
C ARG A 191 6.11 -17.89 -13.79
N GLN A 192 4.87 -17.41 -13.89
CA GLN A 192 4.24 -16.96 -15.13
C GLN A 192 4.31 -15.44 -15.29
N THR A 193 4.77 -14.73 -14.25
CA THR A 193 5.04 -13.28 -14.24
C THR A 193 6.52 -13.05 -14.55
#